data_34739fce4d3cc15f22c7f4c8374e40d2
#
_entry.id   34739fce4d3cc15f22c7f4c8374e40d2
#
_cell.length_a   1.000
_cell.length_b   1.000
_cell.length_c   1.000
_cell.angle_alpha   90.00
_cell.angle_beta   90.00
_cell.angle_gamma   90.00
#
_symmetry.space_group_name_H-M   'P 1'
#
loop_
_entity.id
_entity.type
_entity.pdbx_description
1 polymer ?
#
loop_
_entity_poly.entity_id
_entity_poly.type
_entity_poly.pdbx_seq_one_letter_code
_entity_poly.pdbx_strand_id
1 'polypeptide(L)'
;KDKQVCVTCDGKPCYNGSQAGYGCPWDVFPGGLTKNTYCGLCMECIRTCPHDNIAVNLRPFSADLAKPSTRMDEAFKAFIMLGSAMIYAGVLLGPWGAFKDAAYNVGTSAWFIYAIIFLAIIFVILPGFFTIGILKTKGALPLKQRFASLATALIPLGLMFWVAFSLSF
;
A
#
# COMPACT_ATOMS: atom_id res chain seq x y z
N LYS A 1 -2.87 -14.17 -17.85
CA LYS A 1 -1.94 -15.32 -17.78
C LYS A 1 -2.70 -16.62 -17.57
N ASP A 2 -2.23 -17.69 -18.21
CA ASP A 2 -2.65 -19.05 -17.94
C ASP A 2 -1.77 -19.63 -16.82
N LYS A 3 -2.40 -20.08 -15.72
CA LYS A 3 -1.66 -20.63 -14.58
C LYS A 3 -1.03 -21.99 -14.89
N GLN A 4 -1.65 -22.79 -15.75
CA GLN A 4 -1.12 -24.12 -16.12
C GLN A 4 0.22 -23.99 -16.84
N VAL A 5 0.32 -23.07 -17.81
CA VAL A 5 1.58 -22.75 -18.48
C VAL A 5 2.66 -22.31 -17.49
N CYS A 6 2.30 -21.52 -16.48
CA CYS A 6 3.25 -21.09 -15.45
C CYS A 6 3.71 -22.22 -14.53
N VAL A 7 2.84 -23.21 -14.25
CA VAL A 7 3.18 -24.37 -13.39
C VAL A 7 4.16 -25.30 -14.11
N THR A 8 3.94 -25.55 -15.41
CA THR A 8 4.75 -26.43 -16.23
C THR A 8 6.00 -25.78 -16.80
N CYS A 9 6.15 -24.46 -16.66
CA CYS A 9 7.31 -23.72 -17.17
C CYS A 9 8.59 -24.11 -16.44
N ASP A 10 9.54 -24.65 -17.19
CA ASP A 10 10.84 -25.03 -16.67
C ASP A 10 11.72 -23.80 -16.37
N GLY A 11 12.53 -23.88 -15.33
CA GLY A 11 13.46 -22.83 -14.92
C GLY A 11 12.83 -21.52 -14.46
N LYS A 12 11.54 -21.28 -14.73
CA LYS A 12 10.78 -20.04 -14.37
C LYS A 12 11.56 -18.75 -14.63
N PRO A 13 11.90 -18.45 -15.90
CA PRO A 13 12.77 -17.32 -16.24
C PRO A 13 12.22 -15.96 -15.79
N CYS A 14 10.91 -15.82 -15.68
CA CYS A 14 10.28 -14.61 -15.17
C CYS A 14 10.58 -14.33 -13.68
N TYR A 15 11.02 -15.35 -12.94
CA TYR A 15 11.40 -15.27 -11.54
C TYR A 15 12.92 -15.30 -11.38
N ASN A 16 13.59 -16.27 -12.00
CA ASN A 16 15.02 -16.52 -11.84
C ASN A 16 15.91 -15.68 -12.79
N GLY A 17 15.33 -15.13 -13.85
CA GLY A 17 16.08 -14.49 -14.93
C GLY A 17 16.41 -15.44 -16.07
N SER A 18 16.89 -14.88 -17.18
CA SER A 18 17.37 -15.58 -18.37
C SER A 18 18.36 -14.71 -19.13
N GLN A 19 18.87 -15.18 -20.28
CA GLN A 19 19.67 -14.35 -21.17
C GLN A 19 18.90 -13.13 -21.72
N ALA A 20 17.55 -13.19 -21.74
CA ALA A 20 16.71 -12.10 -22.22
C ALA A 20 16.54 -10.96 -21.18
N GLY A 21 16.79 -11.21 -19.88
CA GLY A 21 16.66 -10.21 -18.84
C GLY A 21 16.81 -10.76 -17.44
N TYR A 22 16.72 -9.86 -16.48
CA TYR A 22 16.85 -10.18 -15.06
C TYR A 22 15.59 -10.90 -14.54
N GLY A 23 15.74 -11.66 -13.44
CA GLY A 23 14.62 -12.20 -12.68
C GLY A 23 13.83 -11.11 -11.97
N CYS A 24 12.81 -11.51 -11.23
CA CYS A 24 12.01 -10.55 -10.47
C CYS A 24 12.83 -9.92 -9.35
N PRO A 25 13.09 -8.58 -9.36
CA PRO A 25 13.90 -7.90 -8.33
C PRO A 25 13.18 -7.84 -6.97
N TRP A 26 11.88 -8.15 -6.94
CA TRP A 26 11.03 -8.15 -5.75
C TRP A 26 10.82 -9.55 -5.17
N ASP A 27 11.51 -10.54 -5.72
CA ASP A 27 11.42 -11.94 -5.33
C ASP A 27 9.96 -12.48 -5.33
N VAL A 28 9.18 -12.03 -6.30
CA VAL A 28 7.78 -12.41 -6.48
C VAL A 28 7.62 -13.23 -7.74
N PHE A 29 7.06 -14.45 -7.62
CA PHE A 29 6.76 -15.28 -8.78
C PHE A 29 5.52 -14.76 -9.52
N PRO A 30 5.67 -14.20 -10.75
CA PRO A 30 4.55 -13.60 -11.47
C PRO A 30 3.44 -14.59 -11.80
N GLY A 31 3.78 -15.87 -12.02
CA GLY A 31 2.82 -16.96 -12.26
C GLY A 31 1.86 -17.18 -11.08
N GLY A 32 2.31 -16.97 -9.85
CA GLY A 32 1.51 -17.10 -8.63
C GLY A 32 0.66 -15.89 -8.28
N LEU A 33 0.97 -14.70 -8.83
CA LEU A 33 0.27 -13.47 -8.47
C LEU A 33 -1.22 -13.52 -8.82
N THR A 34 -2.05 -13.21 -7.84
CA THR A 34 -3.48 -12.98 -7.99
C THR A 34 -3.84 -11.50 -7.92
N LYS A 35 -3.00 -10.70 -7.27
CA LYS A 35 -3.12 -9.25 -7.09
C LYS A 35 -1.74 -8.61 -7.30
N ASN A 36 -1.73 -7.34 -7.66
CA ASN A 36 -0.51 -6.58 -7.94
C ASN A 36 0.09 -5.87 -6.69
N THR A 37 -0.18 -6.37 -5.50
CA THR A 37 0.15 -5.70 -4.24
C THR A 37 1.67 -5.65 -3.96
N TYR A 38 2.40 -6.66 -4.43
CA TYR A 38 3.85 -6.81 -4.15
C TYR A 38 4.72 -6.68 -5.41
N CYS A 39 4.13 -6.24 -6.52
CA CYS A 39 4.81 -6.09 -7.79
C CYS A 39 5.17 -4.62 -8.03
N GLY A 40 6.44 -4.34 -8.29
CA GLY A 40 6.94 -3.01 -8.62
C GLY A 40 6.76 -2.58 -10.07
N LEU A 41 6.05 -3.37 -10.90
CA LEU A 41 5.76 -3.07 -12.32
C LEU A 41 7.01 -2.81 -13.18
N CYS A 42 8.13 -3.46 -12.88
CA CYS A 42 9.37 -3.30 -13.65
C CYS A 42 9.35 -3.92 -15.04
N MET A 43 8.33 -4.73 -15.37
CA MET A 43 8.08 -5.40 -16.67
C MET A 43 9.12 -6.47 -17.06
N GLU A 44 10.14 -6.74 -16.27
CA GLU A 44 11.16 -7.75 -16.59
C GLU A 44 10.56 -9.15 -16.81
N CYS A 45 9.53 -9.52 -16.05
CA CYS A 45 8.83 -10.79 -16.19
C CYS A 45 8.11 -10.94 -17.54
N ILE A 46 7.71 -9.85 -18.18
CA ILE A 46 7.13 -9.89 -19.54
C ILE A 46 8.23 -10.19 -20.53
N ARG A 47 9.37 -9.51 -20.39
CA ARG A 47 10.52 -9.64 -21.29
C ARG A 47 11.19 -11.02 -21.21
N THR A 48 11.21 -11.63 -20.04
CA THR A 48 11.85 -12.93 -19.78
C THR A 48 10.92 -14.12 -19.92
N CYS A 49 9.62 -13.91 -20.19
CA CYS A 49 8.65 -15.00 -20.32
C CYS A 49 8.81 -15.73 -21.67
N PRO A 50 9.23 -17.01 -21.72
CA PRO A 50 9.42 -17.71 -22.98
C PRO A 50 8.09 -18.11 -23.66
N HIS A 51 6.98 -17.95 -22.96
CA HIS A 51 5.63 -18.34 -23.41
C HIS A 51 4.71 -17.16 -23.68
N ASP A 52 5.21 -15.92 -23.62
CA ASP A 52 4.41 -14.68 -23.73
C ASP A 52 3.13 -14.68 -22.87
N ASN A 53 3.18 -15.40 -21.75
CA ASN A 53 2.01 -15.65 -20.91
C ASN A 53 1.78 -14.57 -19.84
N ILE A 54 2.60 -13.52 -19.80
CA ILE A 54 2.49 -12.44 -18.84
C ILE A 54 2.13 -11.16 -19.58
N ALA A 55 1.08 -10.49 -19.13
CA ALA A 55 0.62 -9.22 -19.70
C ALA A 55 0.19 -8.25 -18.62
N VAL A 56 0.27 -6.95 -18.92
CA VAL A 56 -0.34 -5.89 -18.11
C VAL A 56 -1.80 -5.75 -18.51
N ASN A 57 -2.69 -5.87 -17.52
CA ASN A 57 -4.11 -5.67 -17.71
C ASN A 57 -4.55 -4.41 -16.97
N LEU A 58 -5.15 -3.49 -17.68
CA LEU A 58 -5.80 -2.32 -17.09
C LEU A 58 -7.21 -2.72 -16.63
N ARG A 59 -7.58 -2.27 -15.46
CA ARG A 59 -8.90 -2.48 -14.90
C ARG A 59 -9.50 -1.15 -14.43
N PRO A 60 -10.83 -1.05 -14.29
CA PRO A 60 -11.46 0.16 -13.81
C PRO A 60 -10.91 0.58 -12.43
N PHE A 61 -10.85 1.87 -12.21
CA PHE A 61 -10.49 2.43 -10.91
C PHE A 61 -11.42 1.87 -9.81
N SER A 62 -10.87 1.58 -8.65
CA SER A 62 -11.62 1.03 -7.51
C SER A 62 -12.20 -0.39 -7.70
N ALA A 63 -11.89 -1.11 -8.76
CA ALA A 63 -12.38 -2.49 -8.96
C ALA A 63 -11.98 -3.44 -7.80
N ASP A 64 -10.90 -3.12 -7.08
CA ASP A 64 -10.47 -3.87 -5.90
C ASP A 64 -11.39 -3.71 -4.69
N LEU A 65 -12.13 -2.60 -4.62
CA LEU A 65 -13.08 -2.36 -3.52
C LEU A 65 -14.27 -3.31 -3.55
N ALA A 66 -14.60 -3.85 -4.74
CA ALA A 66 -15.64 -4.90 -4.87
C ALA A 66 -15.23 -6.22 -4.20
N LYS A 67 -13.92 -6.46 -4.03
CA LYS A 67 -13.36 -7.63 -3.34
C LYS A 67 -12.30 -7.16 -2.35
N PRO A 68 -12.71 -6.57 -1.22
CA PRO A 68 -11.79 -5.97 -0.26
C PRO A 68 -10.83 -7.02 0.32
N SER A 69 -9.63 -6.58 0.64
CA SER A 69 -8.65 -7.43 1.28
C SER A 69 -9.02 -7.74 2.73
N THR A 70 -8.69 -8.94 3.17
CA THR A 70 -8.79 -9.34 4.59
C THR A 70 -7.42 -9.37 5.27
N ARG A 71 -6.39 -8.85 4.61
CA ARG A 71 -5.02 -8.84 5.11
C ARG A 71 -4.74 -7.61 5.96
N MET A 72 -4.14 -7.82 7.12
CA MET A 72 -3.82 -6.74 8.06
C MET A 72 -2.69 -5.83 7.57
N ASP A 73 -1.71 -6.37 6.84
CA ASP A 73 -0.62 -5.58 6.27
C ASP A 73 -1.13 -4.55 5.24
N GLU A 74 -2.11 -4.91 4.42
CA GLU A 74 -2.77 -3.98 3.50
C GLU A 74 -3.58 -2.92 4.24
N ALA A 75 -4.26 -3.29 5.32
CA ALA A 75 -4.96 -2.34 6.18
C ALA A 75 -4.02 -1.29 6.78
N PHE A 76 -2.89 -1.73 7.35
CA PHE A 76 -1.92 -0.80 7.92
C PHE A 76 -1.25 0.08 6.87
N LYS A 77 -0.98 -0.41 5.65
CA LYS A 77 -0.51 0.43 4.54
C LYS A 77 -1.51 1.54 4.20
N ALA A 78 -2.81 1.25 4.26
CA ALA A 78 -3.84 2.28 4.05
C ALA A 78 -3.80 3.37 5.14
N PHE A 79 -3.62 2.99 6.42
CA PHE A 79 -3.45 3.95 7.50
C PHE A 79 -2.17 4.77 7.37
N ILE A 80 -1.05 4.15 6.98
CA ILE A 80 0.21 4.86 6.74
C ILE A 80 0.01 5.89 5.62
N MET A 81 -0.60 5.52 4.52
CA MET A 81 -0.82 6.40 3.39
C MET A 81 -1.74 7.58 3.74
N LEU A 82 -2.88 7.32 4.38
CA LEU A 82 -3.80 8.37 4.80
C LEU A 82 -3.21 9.24 5.91
N GLY A 83 -2.68 8.61 6.97
CA GLY A 83 -2.17 9.30 8.14
C GLY A 83 -0.97 10.18 7.83
N SER A 84 -0.04 9.70 6.99
CA SER A 84 1.09 10.52 6.56
C SER A 84 0.63 11.73 5.76
N ALA A 85 -0.30 11.57 4.82
CA ALA A 85 -0.85 12.70 4.06
C ALA A 85 -1.52 13.73 4.97
N MET A 86 -2.31 13.30 5.95
CA MET A 86 -2.97 14.19 6.92
C MET A 86 -1.95 14.94 7.77
N ILE A 87 -0.92 14.26 8.27
CA ILE A 87 0.12 14.89 9.12
C ILE A 87 0.94 15.88 8.28
N TYR A 88 1.37 15.49 7.07
CA TYR A 88 2.09 16.39 6.19
C TYR A 88 1.27 17.63 5.84
N ALA A 89 0.00 17.48 5.49
CA ALA A 89 -0.87 18.61 5.24
C ALA A 89 -1.02 19.50 6.50
N GLY A 90 -1.23 18.90 7.66
CA GLY A 90 -1.35 19.62 8.93
C GLY A 90 -0.07 20.38 9.30
N VAL A 91 1.10 19.78 9.13
CA VAL A 91 2.39 20.39 9.47
C VAL A 91 2.80 21.48 8.48
N LEU A 92 2.62 21.25 7.17
CA LEU A 92 3.12 22.16 6.14
C LEU A 92 2.13 23.28 5.82
N LEU A 93 0.83 23.02 5.84
CA LEU A 93 -0.23 23.99 5.52
C LEU A 93 -0.83 24.66 6.76
N GLY A 94 -0.63 24.06 7.94
CA GLY A 94 -1.19 24.56 9.19
C GLY A 94 -0.35 25.68 9.84
N PRO A 95 -0.93 26.39 10.82
CA PRO A 95 -0.28 27.48 11.55
C PRO A 95 0.74 26.99 12.61
N TRP A 96 1.07 25.71 12.61
CA TRP A 96 1.88 25.05 13.67
C TRP A 96 3.38 25.17 13.38
N GLY A 97 3.93 26.38 13.38
CA GLY A 97 5.34 26.63 13.09
C GLY A 97 6.31 25.75 13.87
N ALA A 98 6.07 25.52 15.17
CA ALA A 98 6.90 24.67 16.01
C ALA A 98 6.94 23.19 15.54
N PHE A 99 5.83 22.65 15.04
CA PHE A 99 5.80 21.29 14.47
C PHE A 99 6.55 21.20 13.15
N LYS A 100 6.43 22.23 12.32
CA LYS A 100 7.17 22.35 11.08
C LYS A 100 8.67 22.41 11.35
N ASP A 101 9.10 23.26 12.27
CA ASP A 101 10.49 23.38 12.66
C ASP A 101 11.03 22.07 13.24
N ALA A 102 10.26 21.38 14.08
CA ALA A 102 10.63 20.06 14.60
C ALA A 102 10.78 19.02 13.49
N ALA A 103 9.91 19.02 12.47
CA ALA A 103 9.97 18.06 11.36
C ALA A 103 11.23 18.24 10.51
N TYR A 104 11.70 19.48 10.32
CA TYR A 104 12.88 19.78 9.48
C TYR A 104 14.22 19.65 10.23
N ASN A 105 14.25 19.80 11.55
CA ASN A 105 15.48 19.74 12.34
C ASN A 105 15.81 18.31 12.79
N VAL A 106 16.17 17.46 11.85
CA VAL A 106 16.48 16.04 12.09
C VAL A 106 17.60 15.89 13.13
N GLY A 107 17.41 14.96 14.07
CA GLY A 107 18.39 14.65 15.12
C GLY A 107 18.25 15.48 16.40
N THR A 108 17.36 16.46 16.44
CA THR A 108 17.06 17.22 17.67
C THR A 108 16.06 16.49 18.56
N SER A 109 15.99 16.83 19.84
CA SER A 109 14.96 16.29 20.75
C SER A 109 13.54 16.58 20.26
N ALA A 110 13.32 17.75 19.66
CA ALA A 110 12.04 18.13 19.06
C ALA A 110 11.67 17.22 17.88
N TRP A 111 12.63 16.83 17.05
CA TRP A 111 12.41 15.88 15.97
C TRP A 111 12.01 14.48 16.47
N PHE A 112 12.66 13.99 17.53
CA PHE A 112 12.28 12.71 18.13
C PHE A 112 10.85 12.72 18.69
N ILE A 113 10.46 13.81 19.36
CA ILE A 113 9.08 13.99 19.84
C ILE A 113 8.11 14.01 18.66
N TYR A 114 8.41 14.75 17.60
CA TYR A 114 7.63 14.78 16.36
C TYR A 114 7.50 13.38 15.77
N ALA A 115 8.59 12.62 15.66
CA ALA A 115 8.58 11.26 15.10
C ALA A 115 7.71 10.31 15.95
N ILE A 116 7.78 10.39 17.26
CA ILE A 116 6.95 9.58 18.18
C ILE A 116 5.46 9.93 17.98
N ILE A 117 5.13 11.21 17.95
CA ILE A 117 3.74 11.67 17.71
C ILE A 117 3.25 11.17 16.34
N PHE A 118 4.08 11.30 15.30
CA PHE A 118 3.78 10.82 13.95
C PHE A 118 3.44 9.32 13.94
N LEU A 119 4.30 8.51 14.54
CA LEU A 119 4.09 7.07 14.63
C LEU A 119 2.87 6.72 15.49
N ALA A 120 2.65 7.42 16.60
CA ALA A 120 1.50 7.21 17.46
C ALA A 120 0.18 7.53 16.73
N ILE A 121 0.14 8.59 15.94
CA ILE A 121 -1.06 8.92 15.14
C ILE A 121 -1.35 7.80 14.14
N ILE A 122 -0.36 7.34 13.38
CA ILE A 122 -0.55 6.35 12.30
C ILE A 122 -0.87 4.96 12.84
N PHE A 123 -0.17 4.50 13.89
CA PHE A 123 -0.24 3.10 14.32
C PHE A 123 -1.18 2.88 15.51
N VAL A 124 -1.53 3.92 16.25
CA VAL A 124 -2.36 3.80 17.46
C VAL A 124 -3.65 4.62 17.33
N ILE A 125 -3.54 5.92 17.11
CA ILE A 125 -4.70 6.82 17.17
C ILE A 125 -5.66 6.56 16.02
N LEU A 126 -5.22 6.60 14.77
CA LEU A 126 -6.08 6.36 13.61
C LEU A 126 -6.69 4.95 13.61
N PRO A 127 -5.90 3.86 13.77
CA PRO A 127 -6.47 2.52 13.86
C PRO A 127 -7.39 2.35 15.08
N GLY A 128 -7.10 3.01 16.21
CA GLY A 128 -7.93 2.99 17.40
C GLY A 128 -9.31 3.61 17.16
N PHE A 129 -9.38 4.82 16.63
CA PHE A 129 -10.64 5.46 16.26
C PHE A 129 -11.41 4.64 15.23
N PHE A 130 -10.74 4.09 14.24
CA PHE A 130 -11.33 3.25 13.22
C PHE A 130 -11.93 1.97 13.84
N THR A 131 -11.22 1.34 14.78
CA THR A 131 -11.72 0.18 15.52
C THR A 131 -12.96 0.49 16.33
N ILE A 132 -12.97 1.63 17.05
CA ILE A 132 -14.15 2.08 17.80
C ILE A 132 -15.36 2.27 16.87
N GLY A 133 -15.14 2.84 15.68
CA GLY A 133 -16.18 2.97 14.66
C GLY A 133 -16.75 1.61 14.23
N ILE A 134 -15.85 0.63 13.97
CA ILE A 134 -16.25 -0.71 13.56
C ILE A 134 -17.03 -1.46 14.67
N LEU A 135 -16.63 -1.28 15.93
CA LEU A 135 -17.32 -1.92 17.07
C LEU A 135 -18.77 -1.49 17.19
N LYS A 136 -19.09 -0.24 16.79
CA LYS A 136 -20.47 0.26 16.78
C LYS A 136 -21.32 -0.31 15.64
N THR A 137 -20.71 -0.90 14.61
CA THR A 137 -21.42 -1.51 13.49
C THR A 137 -21.65 -2.99 13.74
N LYS A 138 -22.86 -3.48 13.45
CA LYS A 138 -23.16 -4.91 13.50
C LYS A 138 -22.70 -5.58 12.20
N GLY A 139 -22.07 -6.75 12.28
CA GLY A 139 -21.64 -7.51 11.10
C GLY A 139 -21.34 -8.95 11.44
N ALA A 140 -21.58 -9.85 10.49
CA ALA A 140 -21.39 -11.29 10.64
C ALA A 140 -19.92 -11.74 10.67
N LEU A 141 -18.99 -10.90 10.14
CA LEU A 141 -17.57 -11.25 10.05
C LEU A 141 -16.84 -10.95 11.37
N PRO A 142 -15.77 -11.72 11.68
CA PRO A 142 -14.88 -11.43 12.80
C PRO A 142 -14.29 -10.01 12.72
N LEU A 143 -14.06 -9.38 13.87
CA LEU A 143 -13.56 -8.00 13.97
C LEU A 143 -12.31 -7.76 13.10
N LYS A 144 -11.34 -8.68 13.14
CA LYS A 144 -10.12 -8.60 12.35
C LYS A 144 -10.39 -8.51 10.84
N GLN A 145 -11.32 -9.33 10.33
CA GLN A 145 -11.65 -9.34 8.90
C GLN A 145 -12.43 -8.07 8.52
N ARG A 146 -13.36 -7.63 9.39
CA ARG A 146 -14.08 -6.36 9.20
C ARG A 146 -13.14 -5.17 9.17
N PHE A 147 -12.21 -5.13 10.12
CA PHE A 147 -11.17 -4.10 10.16
C PHE A 147 -10.37 -4.05 8.85
N ALA A 148 -9.81 -5.18 8.42
CA ALA A 148 -9.00 -5.24 7.21
C ALA A 148 -9.79 -4.90 5.95
N SER A 149 -11.02 -5.42 5.80
CA SER A 149 -11.82 -5.16 4.61
C SER A 149 -12.32 -3.71 4.52
N LEU A 150 -12.71 -3.11 5.64
CA LEU A 150 -13.14 -1.71 5.65
C LEU A 150 -11.97 -0.73 5.49
N ALA A 151 -10.78 -1.09 5.99
CA ALA A 151 -9.58 -0.26 5.82
C ALA A 151 -9.17 -0.09 4.35
N THR A 152 -9.55 -1.02 3.45
CA THR A 152 -9.28 -0.86 2.01
C THR A 152 -9.98 0.36 1.40
N ALA A 153 -11.07 0.83 1.99
CA ALA A 153 -11.74 2.06 1.56
C ALA A 153 -10.91 3.33 1.84
N LEU A 154 -9.94 3.25 2.75
CA LEU A 154 -9.01 4.36 3.04
C LEU A 154 -7.95 4.54 1.96
N ILE A 155 -7.70 3.53 1.12
CA ILE A 155 -6.67 3.59 0.06
C ILE A 155 -6.98 4.69 -0.97
N PRO A 156 -8.16 4.71 -1.62
CA PRO A 156 -8.47 5.78 -2.55
C PRO A 156 -8.56 7.14 -1.85
N LEU A 157 -9.05 7.18 -0.61
CA LEU A 157 -9.10 8.41 0.17
C LEU A 157 -7.70 8.96 0.43
N GLY A 158 -6.77 8.13 0.90
CA GLY A 158 -5.39 8.53 1.14
C GLY A 158 -4.66 8.95 -0.14
N LEU A 159 -4.89 8.24 -1.26
CA LEU A 159 -4.33 8.61 -2.56
C LEU A 159 -4.82 10.00 -3.00
N MET A 160 -6.12 10.24 -2.94
CA MET A 160 -6.69 11.54 -3.33
C MET A 160 -6.22 12.66 -2.41
N PHE A 161 -5.99 12.38 -1.13
CA PHE A 161 -5.42 13.34 -0.19
C PHE A 161 -3.98 13.70 -0.58
N TRP A 162 -3.16 12.72 -0.97
CA TRP A 162 -1.80 12.95 -1.48
C TRP A 162 -1.79 13.75 -2.78
N VAL A 163 -2.72 13.45 -3.70
CA VAL A 163 -2.87 14.21 -4.95
C VAL A 163 -3.24 15.66 -4.64
N ALA A 164 -4.24 15.89 -3.79
CA ALA A 164 -4.65 17.24 -3.40
C ALA A 164 -3.52 18.02 -2.72
N PHE A 165 -2.77 17.36 -1.82
CA PHE A 165 -1.60 17.93 -1.18
C PHE A 165 -0.53 18.34 -2.20
N SER A 166 -0.21 17.44 -3.15
CA SER A 166 0.82 17.71 -4.18
C SER A 166 0.43 18.83 -5.14
N LEU A 167 -0.87 19.03 -5.38
CA LEU A 167 -1.38 20.11 -6.23
C LEU A 167 -1.46 21.48 -5.50
N SER A 168 -1.26 21.49 -4.18
CA SER A 168 -1.28 22.72 -3.37
C SER A 168 0.08 23.44 -3.31
N PHE A 169 1.10 22.87 -3.91
CA PHE A 169 2.45 23.42 -4.09
C PHE A 169 2.74 23.63 -5.58
#